data_37b90d3caffe9a8137657516ee5908b1
#
_entry.id   37b90d3caffe9a8137657516ee5908b1
#
_cell.length_a   1.000
_cell.length_b   1.000
_cell.length_c   1.000
_cell.angle_alpha   90.00
_cell.angle_beta   90.00
_cell.angle_gamma   90.00
#
_symmetry.space_group_name_H-M   'P 1'
#
loop_
_entity.id
_entity.type
_entity.pdbx_description
1 polymer ?
#
loop_
_entity_poly.entity_id
_entity_poly.type
_entity_poly.pdbx_seq_one_letter_code
_entity_poly.pdbx_strand_id
1 'polypeptide(L)'
;MKNILKVSLSLLLVLTACKEKSSDKNAVKNSAITENFDSFGAMISDEGTIDSKTMLGKFTSMKVGDTIRVKFTSKIDEVCSKKGCWMKLGLSDGTQTMVRFKDYGFFMPLDAKDREVIVNGKAFVQETSVADLKHYAEDAGKTKEEIAKITEPKKEYKFLADGVVILD
;
A
#
# COMPACT_ATOMS: atom_id res chain seq x y z
N MET A 1 57.95 41.95 -62.10
CA MET A 1 57.44 41.00 -63.13
C MET A 1 56.57 39.94 -62.45
N LYS A 2 55.33 39.91 -62.87
CA LYS A 2 54.46 38.71 -62.93
C LYS A 2 53.91 38.21 -61.59
N ASN A 3 52.81 38.20 -61.51
CA ASN A 3 51.48 37.95 -61.99
C ASN A 3 50.60 37.53 -60.80
N ILE A 4 49.65 38.33 -60.64
CA ILE A 4 48.51 38.16 -59.75
C ILE A 4 47.69 37.00 -60.32
N LEU A 5 47.38 36.01 -59.49
CA LEU A 5 46.26 35.09 -59.76
C LEU A 5 45.30 35.06 -58.58
N LYS A 6 44.20 35.74 -58.77
CA LYS A 6 43.09 35.74 -57.86
C LYS A 6 42.43 34.38 -57.93
N VAL A 7 42.44 33.58 -56.83
CA VAL A 7 41.59 32.41 -56.67
C VAL A 7 40.56 32.78 -55.66
N SER A 8 39.37 32.93 -56.21
CA SER A 8 38.13 33.10 -55.45
C SER A 8 37.79 31.75 -54.71
N LEU A 9 37.98 31.79 -53.41
CA LEU A 9 37.61 30.61 -52.57
C LEU A 9 36.13 30.72 -52.18
N SER A 10 35.33 30.01 -52.95
CA SER A 10 33.91 29.82 -52.64
C SER A 10 33.76 28.95 -51.41
N LEU A 11 33.34 29.57 -50.30
CA LEU A 11 33.09 28.87 -49.01
C LEU A 11 31.79 28.11 -49.11
N LEU A 12 31.87 26.80 -49.39
CA LEU A 12 30.75 25.89 -49.37
C LEU A 12 30.46 25.46 -47.91
N LEU A 13 29.47 26.08 -47.29
CA LEU A 13 28.96 25.65 -46.00
C LEU A 13 28.22 24.30 -46.16
N VAL A 14 28.89 23.22 -45.83
CA VAL A 14 28.23 21.90 -45.68
C VAL A 14 27.62 21.86 -44.29
N LEU A 15 26.31 22.04 -44.24
CA LEU A 15 25.50 21.74 -43.06
C LEU A 15 25.41 20.23 -42.88
N THR A 16 26.30 19.64 -42.10
CA THR A 16 26.15 18.28 -41.62
C THR A 16 25.07 18.29 -40.56
N ALA A 17 23.86 17.91 -40.97
CA ALA A 17 22.79 17.54 -40.06
C ALA A 17 23.19 16.27 -39.31
N CYS A 18 23.67 16.44 -38.08
CA CYS A 18 23.74 15.30 -37.15
C CYS A 18 22.34 14.82 -36.84
N LYS A 19 21.99 13.71 -37.47
CA LYS A 19 20.80 12.92 -37.15
C LYS A 19 21.08 12.24 -35.80
N GLU A 20 20.66 12.88 -34.73
CA GLU A 20 20.64 12.23 -33.44
C GLU A 20 19.72 10.99 -33.50
N LYS A 21 20.35 9.85 -33.36
CA LYS A 21 19.71 8.58 -33.21
C LYS A 21 19.05 8.59 -31.85
N SER A 22 17.73 8.85 -31.84
CA SER A 22 16.89 8.70 -30.66
C SER A 22 17.05 7.29 -30.14
N SER A 23 17.81 7.17 -29.05
CA SER A 23 17.88 5.95 -28.27
C SER A 23 16.54 5.84 -27.55
N ASP A 24 15.72 4.90 -27.95
CA ASP A 24 14.51 4.51 -27.23
C ASP A 24 14.89 4.11 -25.80
N LYS A 25 14.87 5.08 -24.93
CA LYS A 25 14.74 4.81 -23.51
C LYS A 25 13.29 4.44 -23.29
N ASN A 26 13.02 3.15 -23.16
CA ASN A 26 11.84 2.66 -22.49
C ASN A 26 11.78 3.34 -21.10
N ALA A 27 11.18 4.49 -21.06
CA ALA A 27 10.69 5.08 -19.84
C ALA A 27 9.58 4.17 -19.37
N VAL A 28 9.91 3.29 -18.44
CA VAL A 28 8.92 2.66 -17.57
C VAL A 28 8.09 3.81 -17.03
N LYS A 29 6.85 3.93 -17.53
CA LYS A 29 5.88 4.83 -16.95
C LYS A 29 5.63 4.32 -15.53
N ASN A 30 6.33 4.87 -14.56
CA ASN A 30 5.89 4.88 -13.19
C ASN A 30 4.58 5.67 -13.19
N SER A 31 3.46 5.00 -13.31
CA SER A 31 2.16 5.59 -13.01
C SER A 31 2.12 5.84 -11.51
N ALA A 32 2.74 6.94 -11.08
CA ALA A 32 2.39 7.49 -9.79
C ALA A 32 0.90 7.88 -9.90
N ILE A 33 0.08 7.38 -8.99
CA ILE A 33 -1.30 7.84 -8.85
C ILE A 33 -1.21 9.31 -8.42
N THR A 34 -1.32 10.23 -9.36
CA THR A 34 -1.21 11.69 -9.12
C THR A 34 -2.47 12.44 -9.48
N GLU A 35 -3.54 11.74 -9.93
CA GLU A 35 -4.79 12.39 -10.29
C GLU A 35 -5.83 12.21 -9.16
N ASN A 36 -6.03 13.25 -8.37
CA ASN A 36 -7.15 13.48 -7.44
C ASN A 36 -7.46 12.40 -6.38
N PHE A 37 -6.48 11.64 -5.93
CA PHE A 37 -6.66 10.67 -4.84
C PHE A 37 -6.12 11.22 -3.52
N ASP A 38 -6.88 11.05 -2.45
CA ASP A 38 -6.43 11.37 -1.10
C ASP A 38 -5.35 10.38 -0.66
N SER A 39 -4.12 10.85 -0.49
CA SER A 39 -2.97 10.04 -0.08
C SER A 39 -2.54 10.36 1.35
N PHE A 40 -2.25 9.33 2.15
CA PHE A 40 -1.87 9.41 3.56
C PHE A 40 -0.59 8.62 3.81
N GLY A 41 0.35 9.18 4.55
CA GLY A 41 1.65 8.57 4.81
C GLY A 41 2.60 8.61 3.61
N ALA A 42 3.29 7.51 3.35
CA ALA A 42 4.21 7.41 2.21
C ALA A 42 3.44 7.38 0.88
N MET A 43 3.99 8.04 -0.13
CA MET A 43 3.43 7.93 -1.50
C MET A 43 3.55 6.50 -2.01
N ILE A 44 2.47 6.00 -2.58
CA ILE A 44 2.40 4.66 -3.17
C ILE A 44 1.86 4.74 -4.60
N SER A 45 2.32 3.80 -5.45
CA SER A 45 1.76 3.58 -6.79
C SER A 45 0.77 2.41 -6.74
N ASP A 46 -0.06 2.25 -7.74
CA ASP A 46 -0.97 1.10 -7.92
C ASP A 46 -0.25 -0.15 -8.43
N GLU A 47 0.94 -0.02 -9.01
CA GLU A 47 1.71 -1.12 -9.57
C GLU A 47 1.96 -2.24 -8.54
N GLY A 48 1.65 -3.48 -8.91
CA GLY A 48 1.82 -4.65 -8.04
C GLY A 48 0.79 -4.75 -6.90
N THR A 49 -0.28 -3.98 -6.96
CA THR A 49 -1.41 -4.11 -6.01
C THR A 49 -2.15 -5.42 -6.26
N ILE A 50 -2.39 -6.18 -5.19
CA ILE A 50 -3.24 -7.38 -5.23
C ILE A 50 -4.62 -7.07 -4.67
N ASP A 51 -5.60 -7.90 -4.98
CA ASP A 51 -6.96 -7.77 -4.45
C ASP A 51 -7.11 -8.38 -3.04
N SER A 52 -8.23 -8.11 -2.38
CA SER A 52 -8.54 -8.61 -1.03
C SER A 52 -8.65 -10.14 -0.96
N LYS A 53 -9.05 -10.81 -2.05
CA LYS A 53 -9.12 -12.28 -2.15
C LYS A 53 -7.71 -12.89 -2.15
N THR A 54 -6.82 -12.36 -2.97
CA THR A 54 -5.42 -12.77 -3.01
C THR A 54 -4.74 -12.49 -1.67
N MET A 55 -5.07 -11.36 -1.04
CA MET A 55 -4.55 -11.01 0.29
C MET A 55 -5.03 -11.98 1.37
N LEU A 56 -6.30 -12.40 1.35
CA LEU A 56 -6.82 -13.45 2.24
C LEU A 56 -6.02 -14.75 2.07
N GLY A 57 -5.78 -15.20 0.83
CA GLY A 57 -4.98 -16.38 0.55
C GLY A 57 -3.57 -16.29 1.14
N LYS A 58 -2.95 -15.10 1.11
CA LYS A 58 -1.66 -14.87 1.78
C LYS A 58 -1.77 -15.00 3.29
N PHE A 59 -2.72 -14.33 3.92
CA PHE A 59 -2.93 -14.39 5.37
C PHE A 59 -3.18 -15.81 5.87
N THR A 60 -4.00 -16.60 5.16
CA THR A 60 -4.32 -17.98 5.54
C THR A 60 -3.12 -18.92 5.43
N SER A 61 -2.17 -18.62 4.52
CA SER A 61 -0.93 -19.40 4.36
C SER A 61 0.17 -19.02 5.35
N MET A 62 0.05 -17.87 6.02
CA MET A 62 1.03 -17.40 7.00
C MET A 62 0.89 -18.10 8.35
N LYS A 63 2.04 -18.31 9.00
CA LYS A 63 2.11 -18.76 10.39
C LYS A 63 2.10 -17.57 11.33
N VAL A 64 1.75 -17.81 12.58
CA VAL A 64 1.89 -16.81 13.65
C VAL A 64 3.34 -16.32 13.72
N GLY A 65 3.53 -15.01 13.70
CA GLY A 65 4.85 -14.36 13.68
C GLY A 65 5.42 -14.08 12.29
N ASP A 66 4.88 -14.68 11.23
CA ASP A 66 5.29 -14.35 9.86
C ASP A 66 4.93 -12.89 9.54
N THR A 67 5.79 -12.26 8.74
CA THR A 67 5.59 -10.90 8.24
C THR A 67 5.95 -10.83 6.77
N ILE A 68 5.07 -10.24 5.95
CA ILE A 68 5.34 -9.98 4.52
C ILE A 68 5.11 -8.52 4.18
N ARG A 69 5.88 -7.98 3.25
CA ARG A 69 5.57 -6.68 2.62
C ARG A 69 4.65 -6.92 1.44
N VAL A 70 3.58 -6.15 1.40
CA VAL A 70 2.56 -6.30 0.36
C VAL A 70 1.77 -5.00 0.19
N LYS A 71 1.21 -4.84 -1.00
CA LYS A 71 0.27 -3.79 -1.34
C LYS A 71 -1.03 -4.44 -1.80
N PHE A 72 -2.16 -4.02 -1.26
CA PHE A 72 -3.45 -4.57 -1.67
C PHE A 72 -4.56 -3.53 -1.65
N THR A 73 -5.60 -3.78 -2.46
CA THR A 73 -6.82 -2.99 -2.46
C THR A 73 -7.92 -3.69 -1.67
N SER A 74 -8.71 -2.90 -0.96
CA SER A 74 -9.87 -3.37 -0.22
C SER A 74 -10.79 -2.22 0.17
N LYS A 75 -11.97 -2.56 0.66
CA LYS A 75 -12.95 -1.63 1.21
C LYS A 75 -12.72 -1.41 2.70
N ILE A 76 -12.88 -0.17 3.14
CA ILE A 76 -12.86 0.19 4.56
C ILE A 76 -14.20 -0.19 5.21
N ASP A 77 -14.18 -1.14 6.12
CA ASP A 77 -15.37 -1.54 6.90
C ASP A 77 -15.58 -0.64 8.11
N GLU A 78 -14.51 -0.19 8.74
CA GLU A 78 -14.55 0.60 9.97
C GLU A 78 -13.33 1.52 10.10
N VAL A 79 -13.53 2.71 10.64
CA VAL A 79 -12.49 3.68 11.00
C VAL A 79 -12.62 4.03 12.48
N CYS A 80 -11.51 4.24 13.16
CA CYS A 80 -11.48 4.72 14.54
C CYS A 80 -12.25 6.03 14.69
N SER A 81 -13.38 6.00 15.38
CA SER A 81 -14.30 7.15 15.56
C SER A 81 -13.69 8.31 16.36
N LYS A 82 -12.60 8.09 17.10
CA LYS A 82 -11.96 9.14 17.90
C LYS A 82 -11.12 10.09 17.04
N LYS A 83 -10.27 9.53 16.14
CA LYS A 83 -9.36 10.35 15.33
C LYS A 83 -8.79 9.60 14.10
N GLY A 84 -9.42 8.52 13.65
CA GLY A 84 -8.95 7.80 12.47
C GLY A 84 -7.62 7.07 12.63
N CYS A 85 -7.19 6.72 13.85
CA CYS A 85 -5.87 6.18 14.14
C CYS A 85 -5.68 4.69 13.81
N TRP A 86 -6.71 4.02 13.37
CA TRP A 86 -6.73 2.67 12.80
C TRP A 86 -7.95 2.52 11.90
N MET A 87 -7.92 1.52 11.06
CA MET A 87 -9.08 1.09 10.26
C MET A 87 -9.15 -0.43 10.18
N LYS A 88 -10.30 -0.97 9.80
CA LYS A 88 -10.48 -2.36 9.42
C LYS A 88 -10.77 -2.43 7.93
N LEU A 89 -10.09 -3.32 7.25
CA LEU A 89 -10.32 -3.62 5.85
C LEU A 89 -10.96 -4.98 5.70
N GLY A 90 -12.01 -5.05 4.87
CA GLY A 90 -12.71 -6.30 4.57
C GLY A 90 -11.84 -7.23 3.73
N LEU A 91 -11.96 -8.53 3.97
CA LEU A 91 -11.39 -9.59 3.14
C LEU A 91 -12.54 -10.36 2.46
N SER A 92 -12.23 -11.13 1.42
CA SER A 92 -13.25 -11.70 0.52
C SER A 92 -14.19 -12.74 1.15
N ASP A 93 -13.88 -13.23 2.35
CA ASP A 93 -14.68 -14.22 3.10
C ASP A 93 -15.50 -13.58 4.25
N GLY A 94 -15.51 -12.25 4.34
CA GLY A 94 -16.13 -11.51 5.44
C GLY A 94 -15.26 -11.36 6.68
N THR A 95 -14.04 -11.92 6.69
CA THR A 95 -13.06 -11.60 7.72
C THR A 95 -12.46 -10.21 7.49
N GLN A 96 -11.75 -9.69 8.48
CA GLN A 96 -11.17 -8.35 8.45
C GLN A 96 -9.70 -8.39 8.85
N THR A 97 -8.94 -7.44 8.32
CA THR A 97 -7.61 -7.12 8.85
C THR A 97 -7.61 -5.78 9.56
N MET A 98 -7.01 -5.75 10.76
CA MET A 98 -6.80 -4.51 11.50
C MET A 98 -5.57 -3.79 10.96
N VAL A 99 -5.77 -2.58 10.45
CA VAL A 99 -4.71 -1.71 9.93
C VAL A 99 -4.38 -0.64 10.93
N ARG A 100 -3.10 -0.55 11.29
CA ARG A 100 -2.51 0.56 12.03
C ARG A 100 -1.51 1.30 11.15
N PHE A 101 -1.21 2.52 11.48
CA PHE A 101 -0.32 3.37 10.69
C PHE A 101 1.06 3.42 11.33
N LYS A 102 2.08 3.30 10.48
CA LYS A 102 3.48 3.27 10.89
C LYS A 102 3.81 4.50 11.73
N ASP A 103 4.46 4.26 12.86
CA ASP A 103 4.93 5.28 13.81
C ASP A 103 3.82 6.25 14.27
N TYR A 104 2.54 5.87 14.09
CA TYR A 104 1.39 6.74 14.36
C TYR A 104 1.44 8.05 13.54
N GLY A 105 2.09 8.01 12.37
CA GLY A 105 2.50 9.18 11.59
C GLY A 105 1.39 9.85 10.77
N PHE A 106 0.25 9.17 10.58
CA PHE A 106 -0.92 9.72 9.86
C PHE A 106 -2.20 9.05 10.33
N PHE A 107 -3.34 9.63 9.93
CA PHE A 107 -4.67 9.15 10.31
C PHE A 107 -5.60 9.20 9.10
N MET A 108 -6.64 8.36 9.12
CA MET A 108 -7.67 8.35 8.10
C MET A 108 -8.77 9.37 8.43
N PRO A 109 -9.45 9.92 7.40
CA PRO A 109 -10.67 10.68 7.61
C PRO A 109 -11.72 9.86 8.35
N LEU A 110 -12.51 10.50 9.23
CA LEU A 110 -13.52 9.81 10.04
C LEU A 110 -14.69 9.28 9.19
N ASP A 111 -14.90 9.87 8.03
CA ASP A 111 -15.92 9.52 7.02
C ASP A 111 -15.41 8.58 5.93
N ALA A 112 -14.20 8.02 6.07
CA ALA A 112 -13.61 7.11 5.09
C ALA A 112 -14.24 5.70 5.08
N LYS A 113 -15.18 5.41 5.97
CA LYS A 113 -15.91 4.14 5.93
C LYS A 113 -16.59 3.95 4.57
N ASP A 114 -16.61 2.72 4.09
CA ASP A 114 -17.19 2.27 2.82
C ASP A 114 -16.43 2.70 1.56
N ARG A 115 -15.36 3.49 1.66
CA ARG A 115 -14.48 3.85 0.53
C ARG A 115 -13.50 2.73 0.21
N GLU A 116 -13.09 2.63 -1.05
CA GLU A 116 -12.02 1.74 -1.48
C GLU A 116 -10.65 2.38 -1.25
N VAL A 117 -9.67 1.56 -0.86
CA VAL A 117 -8.30 2.01 -0.61
C VAL A 117 -7.27 1.05 -1.18
N ILE A 118 -6.10 1.59 -1.51
CA ILE A 118 -4.86 0.82 -1.63
C ILE A 118 -4.04 1.08 -0.37
N VAL A 119 -3.59 0.01 0.27
CA VAL A 119 -2.67 0.08 1.40
C VAL A 119 -1.35 -0.60 1.06
N ASN A 120 -0.24 0.02 1.43
CA ASN A 120 1.10 -0.54 1.30
C ASN A 120 1.77 -0.64 2.65
N GLY A 121 2.36 -1.80 2.98
CA GLY A 121 3.00 -1.98 4.27
C GLY A 121 3.37 -3.41 4.60
N LYS A 122 3.26 -3.76 5.87
CA LYS A 122 3.57 -5.08 6.43
C LYS A 122 2.31 -5.77 6.92
N ALA A 123 2.03 -6.94 6.36
CA ALA A 123 1.00 -7.86 6.84
C ALA A 123 1.63 -8.90 7.77
N PHE A 124 0.94 -9.25 8.85
CA PHE A 124 1.39 -10.27 9.80
C PHE A 124 0.20 -10.93 10.50
N VAL A 125 0.44 -12.12 11.05
CA VAL A 125 -0.56 -12.87 11.82
C VAL A 125 -0.18 -12.82 13.29
N GLN A 126 -1.12 -12.38 14.10
CA GLN A 126 -1.01 -12.39 15.56
C GLN A 126 -1.98 -13.42 16.14
N GLU A 127 -1.59 -14.04 17.25
CA GLU A 127 -2.45 -14.95 18.00
C GLU A 127 -2.57 -14.47 19.43
N THR A 128 -3.81 -14.50 19.94
CA THR A 128 -4.09 -14.32 21.37
C THR A 128 -4.39 -15.68 21.95
N SER A 129 -3.64 -16.06 22.99
CA SER A 129 -3.77 -17.37 23.63
C SER A 129 -5.14 -17.53 24.32
N VAL A 130 -5.57 -18.78 24.54
CA VAL A 130 -6.80 -19.09 25.31
C VAL A 130 -6.71 -18.47 26.71
N ALA A 131 -5.54 -18.48 27.34
CA ALA A 131 -5.35 -17.91 28.66
C ALA A 131 -5.59 -16.40 28.68
N ASP A 132 -5.00 -15.68 27.71
CA ASP A 132 -5.17 -14.22 27.57
C ASP A 132 -6.62 -13.87 27.21
N LEU A 133 -7.25 -14.64 26.33
CA LEU A 133 -8.65 -14.42 25.95
C LEU A 133 -9.59 -14.57 27.16
N LYS A 134 -9.35 -15.58 28.00
CA LYS A 134 -10.10 -15.77 29.25
C LYS A 134 -9.89 -14.63 30.22
N HIS A 135 -8.64 -14.22 30.40
CA HIS A 135 -8.31 -13.07 31.26
C HIS A 135 -9.00 -11.78 30.77
N TYR A 136 -8.96 -11.50 29.47
CA TYR A 136 -9.67 -10.34 28.91
C TYR A 136 -11.20 -10.43 29.06
N ALA A 137 -11.75 -11.64 28.99
CA ALA A 137 -13.17 -11.85 29.19
C ALA A 137 -13.57 -11.64 30.67
N GLU A 138 -12.72 -12.04 31.62
CA GLU A 138 -12.88 -11.76 33.05
C GLU A 138 -12.85 -10.25 33.33
N ASP A 139 -11.86 -9.54 32.79
CA ASP A 139 -11.73 -8.07 32.91
C ASP A 139 -12.93 -7.33 32.30
N ALA A 140 -13.52 -7.91 31.25
CA ALA A 140 -14.72 -7.38 30.62
C ALA A 140 -16.04 -7.75 31.36
N GLY A 141 -15.94 -8.43 32.52
CA GLY A 141 -17.10 -8.82 33.35
C GLY A 141 -17.97 -9.91 32.73
N LYS A 142 -17.40 -10.77 31.85
CA LYS A 142 -18.13 -11.91 31.26
C LYS A 142 -18.46 -12.96 32.32
N THR A 143 -19.53 -13.71 32.09
CA THR A 143 -19.92 -14.79 32.99
C THR A 143 -18.96 -15.97 32.92
N LYS A 144 -18.92 -16.81 33.95
CA LYS A 144 -18.09 -18.03 33.98
C LYS A 144 -18.43 -18.97 32.82
N GLU A 145 -19.70 -19.04 32.45
CA GLU A 145 -20.22 -19.86 31.35
C GLU A 145 -19.73 -19.33 29.99
N GLU A 146 -19.64 -18.01 29.79
CA GLU A 146 -19.09 -17.40 28.60
C GLU A 146 -17.58 -17.64 28.50
N ILE A 147 -16.88 -17.48 29.63
CA ILE A 147 -15.42 -17.67 29.71
C ILE A 147 -15.06 -19.15 29.44
N ALA A 148 -15.85 -20.09 29.95
CA ALA A 148 -15.63 -21.52 29.72
C ALA A 148 -15.75 -21.93 28.24
N LYS A 149 -16.49 -21.17 27.42
CA LYS A 149 -16.63 -21.41 25.98
C LYS A 149 -15.39 -21.01 25.19
N ILE A 150 -14.44 -20.27 25.78
CA ILE A 150 -13.20 -19.90 25.14
C ILE A 150 -12.24 -21.09 25.20
N THR A 151 -12.19 -21.88 24.16
CA THR A 151 -11.42 -23.13 24.09
C THR A 151 -10.28 -23.10 23.07
N GLU A 152 -10.30 -22.12 22.14
CA GLU A 152 -9.34 -22.00 21.07
C GLU A 152 -8.65 -20.62 21.07
N PRO A 153 -7.38 -20.52 20.65
CA PRO A 153 -6.71 -19.24 20.48
C PRO A 153 -7.37 -18.46 19.33
N LYS A 154 -7.30 -17.13 19.43
CA LYS A 154 -7.84 -16.24 18.38
C LYS A 154 -6.71 -15.76 17.49
N LYS A 155 -6.73 -16.19 16.22
CA LYS A 155 -5.86 -15.63 15.19
C LYS A 155 -6.47 -14.33 14.65
N GLU A 156 -5.62 -13.34 14.45
CA GLU A 156 -6.00 -12.04 13.92
C GLU A 156 -5.05 -11.62 12.81
N TYR A 157 -5.61 -11.14 11.71
CA TYR A 157 -4.84 -10.53 10.64
C TYR A 157 -4.59 -9.07 10.96
N LYS A 158 -3.34 -8.68 10.89
CA LYS A 158 -2.85 -7.34 11.21
C LYS A 158 -2.08 -6.76 10.03
N PHE A 159 -2.16 -5.45 9.91
CA PHE A 159 -1.43 -4.72 8.88
C PHE A 159 -0.85 -3.43 9.46
N LEU A 160 0.42 -3.18 9.21
CA LEU A 160 1.08 -1.91 9.53
C LEU A 160 1.32 -1.17 8.22
N ALA A 161 0.49 -0.15 7.95
CA ALA A 161 0.55 0.62 6.73
C ALA A 161 1.64 1.69 6.79
N ASP A 162 2.49 1.71 5.76
CA ASP A 162 3.43 2.81 5.51
C ASP A 162 2.72 3.97 4.77
N GLY A 163 1.76 3.64 3.90
CA GLY A 163 0.96 4.58 3.13
C GLY A 163 -0.40 4.01 2.73
N VAL A 164 -1.35 4.90 2.50
CA VAL A 164 -2.72 4.60 2.06
C VAL A 164 -3.12 5.60 0.98
N VAL A 165 -3.82 5.12 -0.04
CA VAL A 165 -4.50 5.95 -1.05
C VAL A 165 -5.97 5.58 -1.03
N ILE A 166 -6.85 6.56 -0.91
CA ILE A 166 -8.29 6.37 -1.07
C ILE A 166 -8.63 6.48 -2.56
N LEU A 167 -9.34 5.49 -3.06
CA LEU A 167 -9.87 5.44 -4.43
C LEU A 167 -11.31 5.93 -4.38
N ASP A 168 -11.66 6.92 -5.16
CA ASP A 168 -13.06 7.40 -5.26
C ASP A 168 -13.78 6.83 -6.46
#